data_7b3fe8aa96be55b875105dbe8f1a6845
#
_entry.id   7b3fe8aa96be55b875105dbe8f1a6845
#
_cell.length_a   1.000
_cell.length_b   1.000
_cell.length_c   1.000
_cell.angle_alpha   90.00
_cell.angle_beta   90.00
_cell.angle_gamma   90.00
#
_symmetry.space_group_name_H-M   'P 1'
#
loop_
_entity.id
_entity.type
_entity.pdbx_description
1 polymer ?
#
loop_
_entity_poly.entity_id
_entity_poly.type
_entity_poly.pdbx_seq_one_letter_code
_entity_poly.pdbx_strand_id
1 'polypeptide(L)'
;MNTSKCDYLLGTFKDCGSLLYADLSNWTLSKVSSVTAMFDGCVRVSTIILPKGLRPESASSMFSNCKALTQVNIKDIDFSQCLDMTNAFCNCRDLTVIPRLNTGNCTKLVSIFSGSNNLVRVEGIDMKSVSKN
;
A
#
# COMPACT_ATOMS: atom_id res chain seq x y z
N MET A 1 -6.41 -18.18 -8.68
CA MET A 1 -7.45 -17.30 -9.24
C MET A 1 -6.87 -16.49 -10.38
N ASN A 2 -7.55 -16.42 -11.52
CA ASN A 2 -7.07 -15.65 -12.67
C ASN A 2 -7.56 -14.20 -12.56
N THR A 3 -6.64 -13.29 -12.26
CA THR A 3 -6.92 -11.85 -12.10
C THR A 3 -6.46 -11.02 -13.30
N SER A 4 -6.08 -11.66 -14.41
CA SER A 4 -5.48 -10.99 -15.57
C SER A 4 -6.40 -9.96 -16.26
N LYS A 5 -7.70 -10.01 -15.99
CA LYS A 5 -8.70 -9.07 -16.51
C LYS A 5 -9.22 -8.10 -15.45
N CYS A 6 -8.68 -8.12 -14.24
CA CYS A 6 -9.04 -7.17 -13.19
C CYS A 6 -8.38 -5.82 -13.45
N ASP A 7 -9.19 -4.78 -13.50
CA ASP A 7 -8.72 -3.39 -13.60
C ASP A 7 -8.70 -2.68 -12.24
N TYR A 8 -9.52 -3.15 -11.29
CA TYR A 8 -9.69 -2.54 -9.97
C TYR A 8 -9.79 -3.59 -8.88
N LEU A 9 -9.17 -3.30 -7.73
CA LEU A 9 -9.25 -4.10 -6.51
C LEU A 9 -9.61 -3.22 -5.31
N LEU A 10 -10.64 -2.39 -5.47
CA LEU A 10 -11.08 -1.47 -4.43
C LEU A 10 -11.63 -2.25 -3.22
N GLY A 11 -10.99 -2.08 -2.07
CA GLY A 11 -11.44 -2.65 -0.81
C GLY A 11 -11.58 -4.16 -0.80
N THR A 12 -10.85 -4.89 -1.65
CA THR A 12 -11.01 -6.36 -1.80
C THR A 12 -10.94 -7.12 -0.50
N PHE A 13 -10.03 -6.75 0.41
CA PHE A 13 -9.88 -7.34 1.74
C PHE A 13 -10.22 -6.34 2.85
N LYS A 14 -10.93 -5.26 2.53
CA LYS A 14 -11.25 -4.25 3.52
C LYS A 14 -11.98 -4.87 4.71
N ASP A 15 -11.57 -4.45 5.91
CA ASP A 15 -12.14 -4.88 7.19
C ASP A 15 -12.09 -6.40 7.44
N CYS A 16 -11.19 -7.11 6.75
CA CYS A 16 -10.93 -8.53 7.04
C CYS A 16 -10.12 -8.65 8.35
N GLY A 17 -10.78 -8.37 9.48
CA GLY A 17 -10.14 -8.29 10.79
C GLY A 17 -9.57 -9.58 11.33
N SER A 18 -9.94 -10.74 10.78
CA SER A 18 -9.40 -12.04 11.16
C SER A 18 -8.28 -12.55 10.24
N LEU A 19 -8.00 -11.82 9.16
CA LEU A 19 -6.93 -12.18 8.22
C LEU A 19 -5.57 -12.03 8.90
N LEU A 20 -4.77 -13.10 8.92
CA LEU A 20 -3.44 -13.11 9.55
C LEU A 20 -2.30 -13.02 8.52
N TYR A 21 -2.53 -13.54 7.32
CA TYR A 21 -1.53 -13.67 6.28
C TYR A 21 -2.19 -13.61 4.91
N ALA A 22 -1.59 -12.87 4.00
CA ALA A 22 -2.09 -12.77 2.63
C ALA A 22 -0.94 -12.99 1.64
N ASP A 23 -1.04 -14.03 0.83
CA ASP A 23 -0.08 -14.31 -0.24
C ASP A 23 -0.78 -14.19 -1.59
N LEU A 24 -0.48 -13.10 -2.29
CA LEU A 24 -1.00 -12.79 -3.62
C LEU A 24 0.07 -12.96 -4.71
N SER A 25 1.17 -13.66 -4.39
CA SER A 25 2.31 -13.78 -5.32
C SER A 25 1.93 -14.40 -6.67
N ASN A 26 0.89 -15.25 -6.69
CA ASN A 26 0.39 -15.91 -7.89
C ASN A 26 -0.72 -15.11 -8.62
N TRP A 27 -1.09 -13.95 -8.12
CA TRP A 27 -2.08 -13.10 -8.79
C TRP A 27 -1.42 -12.31 -9.92
N THR A 28 -2.16 -12.06 -10.99
CA THR A 28 -1.71 -11.20 -12.08
C THR A 28 -2.40 -9.85 -11.94
N LEU A 29 -1.67 -8.85 -11.45
CA LEU A 29 -2.21 -7.51 -11.18
C LEU A 29 -1.57 -6.43 -12.06
N SER A 30 -0.91 -6.80 -13.15
CA SER A 30 -0.21 -5.85 -14.03
C SER A 30 -1.14 -4.83 -14.72
N LYS A 31 -2.43 -5.15 -14.81
CA LYS A 31 -3.43 -4.24 -15.38
C LYS A 31 -4.26 -3.49 -14.33
N VAL A 32 -4.03 -3.76 -13.06
CA VAL A 32 -4.80 -3.13 -11.99
C VAL A 32 -4.34 -1.70 -11.80
N SER A 33 -5.25 -0.75 -12.03
CA SER A 33 -4.96 0.67 -11.88
C SER A 33 -5.26 1.20 -10.47
N SER A 34 -6.17 0.57 -9.73
CA SER A 34 -6.47 1.03 -8.38
C SER A 34 -6.48 -0.12 -7.38
N VAL A 35 -5.74 0.08 -6.29
CA VAL A 35 -5.72 -0.79 -5.11
C VAL A 35 -6.18 -0.02 -3.86
N THR A 36 -6.99 1.02 -4.06
CA THR A 36 -7.52 1.84 -2.99
C THR A 36 -8.21 0.98 -1.92
N ALA A 37 -7.84 1.20 -0.66
CA ALA A 37 -8.38 0.52 0.51
C ALA A 37 -8.31 -1.01 0.46
N MET A 38 -7.41 -1.59 -0.34
CA MET A 38 -7.38 -3.03 -0.57
C MET A 38 -7.28 -3.85 0.73
N PHE A 39 -6.48 -3.39 1.69
CA PHE A 39 -6.31 -4.02 3.01
C PHE A 39 -6.71 -3.09 4.16
N ASP A 40 -7.45 -2.02 3.88
CA ASP A 40 -7.88 -1.10 4.94
C ASP A 40 -8.66 -1.84 6.03
N GLY A 41 -8.26 -1.67 7.28
CA GLY A 41 -8.93 -2.32 8.41
C GLY A 41 -8.55 -3.79 8.64
N CYS A 42 -7.55 -4.33 7.93
CA CYS A 42 -7.01 -5.67 8.21
C CYS A 42 -6.12 -5.61 9.46
N VAL A 43 -6.74 -5.48 10.63
CA VAL A 43 -6.04 -5.12 11.87
C VAL A 43 -5.11 -6.19 12.41
N ARG A 44 -5.23 -7.44 11.97
CA ARG A 44 -4.42 -8.58 12.44
C ARG A 44 -3.44 -9.14 11.41
N VAL A 45 -3.50 -8.71 10.16
CA VAL A 45 -2.58 -9.21 9.14
C VAL A 45 -1.15 -8.78 9.46
N SER A 46 -0.25 -9.75 9.57
CA SER A 46 1.17 -9.47 9.88
C SER A 46 2.04 -9.51 8.63
N THR A 47 1.67 -10.28 7.63
CA THR A 47 2.46 -10.47 6.41
C THR A 47 1.56 -10.39 5.18
N ILE A 48 1.96 -9.57 4.23
CA ILE A 48 1.31 -9.45 2.92
C ILE A 48 2.40 -9.62 1.85
N ILE A 49 2.20 -10.57 0.94
CA ILE A 49 3.05 -10.77 -0.22
C ILE A 49 2.27 -10.37 -1.46
N LEU A 50 2.70 -9.31 -2.10
CA LEU A 50 2.08 -8.78 -3.32
C LEU A 50 2.77 -9.37 -4.55
N PRO A 51 2.04 -9.51 -5.67
CA PRO A 51 2.65 -10.00 -6.90
C PRO A 51 3.60 -8.97 -7.48
N LYS A 52 4.59 -9.42 -8.22
CA LYS A 52 5.47 -8.54 -8.98
C LYS A 52 4.70 -7.87 -10.12
N GLY A 53 5.13 -6.67 -10.48
CA GLY A 53 4.53 -5.93 -11.59
C GLY A 53 3.29 -5.11 -11.25
N LEU A 54 2.94 -5.01 -9.96
CA LEU A 54 1.87 -4.11 -9.53
C LEU A 54 2.29 -2.65 -9.73
N ARG A 55 1.51 -1.90 -10.52
CA ARG A 55 1.79 -0.50 -10.88
C ARG A 55 0.54 0.36 -10.72
N PRO A 56 0.10 0.62 -9.49
CA PRO A 56 -1.16 1.31 -9.27
C PRO A 56 -1.07 2.81 -9.61
N GLU A 57 -2.17 3.35 -10.13
CA GLU A 57 -2.39 4.79 -10.26
C GLU A 57 -2.97 5.38 -8.96
N SER A 58 -3.65 4.56 -8.16
CA SER A 58 -4.12 4.94 -6.84
C SER A 58 -3.89 3.83 -5.82
N ALA A 59 -3.27 4.19 -4.71
CA ALA A 59 -3.04 3.33 -3.55
C ALA A 59 -3.53 3.99 -2.26
N SER A 60 -4.51 4.89 -2.37
CA SER A 60 -5.09 5.57 -1.20
C SER A 60 -5.62 4.54 -0.20
N SER A 61 -5.22 4.70 1.07
CA SER A 61 -5.62 3.82 2.18
C SER A 61 -5.30 2.33 1.98
N MET A 62 -4.39 1.98 1.07
CA MET A 62 -4.12 0.57 0.72
C MET A 62 -3.85 -0.31 1.95
N PHE A 63 -3.04 0.19 2.89
CA PHE A 63 -2.68 -0.51 4.12
C PHE A 63 -3.16 0.24 5.38
N SER A 64 -4.09 1.15 5.24
CA SER A 64 -4.60 1.92 6.36
C SER A 64 -5.15 0.99 7.44
N ASN A 65 -4.85 1.26 8.70
CA ASN A 65 -5.30 0.47 9.84
C ASN A 65 -4.80 -1.00 9.85
N CYS A 66 -3.75 -1.32 9.11
CA CYS A 66 -3.06 -2.61 9.22
C CYS A 66 -2.13 -2.58 10.43
N LYS A 67 -2.71 -2.62 11.63
CA LYS A 67 -2.00 -2.37 12.89
C LYS A 67 -0.88 -3.36 13.19
N ALA A 68 -1.06 -4.61 12.79
CA ALA A 68 -0.10 -5.70 13.03
C ALA A 68 0.87 -5.94 11.88
N LEU A 69 0.77 -5.18 10.78
CA LEU A 69 1.59 -5.38 9.59
C LEU A 69 3.06 -5.10 9.90
N THR A 70 3.90 -6.11 9.68
CA THR A 70 5.36 -6.01 9.86
C THR A 70 6.12 -6.32 8.58
N GLN A 71 5.55 -7.15 7.70
CA GLN A 71 6.23 -7.60 6.48
C GLN A 71 5.32 -7.45 5.27
N VAL A 72 5.75 -6.59 4.36
CA VAL A 72 5.14 -6.44 3.04
C VAL A 72 6.24 -6.08 2.03
N ASN A 73 6.19 -6.68 0.85
CA ASN A 73 7.20 -6.46 -0.18
C ASN A 73 6.94 -5.17 -0.97
N ILE A 74 6.89 -4.05 -0.26
CA ILE A 74 6.58 -2.71 -0.83
C ILE A 74 7.55 -2.36 -1.95
N LYS A 75 8.82 -2.73 -1.83
CA LYS A 75 9.84 -2.44 -2.85
C LYS A 75 9.55 -3.06 -4.22
N ASP A 76 8.69 -4.07 -4.27
CA ASP A 76 8.30 -4.72 -5.53
C ASP A 76 7.12 -4.03 -6.22
N ILE A 77 6.55 -3.00 -5.59
CA ILE A 77 5.48 -2.18 -6.16
C ILE A 77 6.09 -0.99 -6.90
N ASP A 78 5.66 -0.79 -8.13
CA ASP A 78 6.04 0.39 -8.91
C ASP A 78 5.04 1.52 -8.70
N PHE A 79 5.39 2.51 -7.88
CA PHE A 79 4.56 3.69 -7.61
C PHE A 79 4.80 4.84 -8.59
N SER A 80 5.60 4.63 -9.65
CA SER A 80 5.95 5.73 -10.58
C SER A 80 4.75 6.35 -11.28
N GLN A 81 3.63 5.61 -11.40
CA GLN A 81 2.39 6.10 -11.99
C GLN A 81 1.34 6.47 -10.94
N CYS A 82 1.65 6.32 -9.65
CA CYS A 82 0.70 6.55 -8.58
C CYS A 82 0.48 8.04 -8.35
N LEU A 83 -0.77 8.46 -8.38
CA LEU A 83 -1.16 9.87 -8.19
C LEU A 83 -1.65 10.14 -6.77
N ASP A 84 -2.17 9.14 -6.08
CA ASP A 84 -2.78 9.30 -4.77
C ASP A 84 -2.36 8.17 -3.83
N MET A 85 -1.66 8.54 -2.76
CA MET A 85 -1.27 7.65 -1.66
C MET A 85 -1.77 8.17 -0.31
N THR A 86 -2.83 8.98 -0.32
CA THR A 86 -3.44 9.48 0.93
C THR A 86 -3.73 8.32 1.87
N ASN A 87 -3.27 8.41 3.12
CA ASN A 87 -3.44 7.41 4.16
C ASN A 87 -2.88 6.01 3.84
N ALA A 88 -2.01 5.88 2.85
CA ALA A 88 -1.58 4.55 2.37
C ALA A 88 -1.03 3.64 3.49
N PHE A 89 -0.32 4.20 4.45
CA PHE A 89 0.25 3.50 5.61
C PHE A 89 -0.22 4.11 6.93
N CYS A 90 -1.40 4.69 6.96
CA CYS A 90 -1.97 5.30 8.15
C CYS A 90 -2.27 4.23 9.20
N ASN A 91 -1.89 4.46 10.47
CA ASN A 91 -2.09 3.53 11.58
C ASN A 91 -1.46 2.14 11.40
N CYS A 92 -0.39 2.02 10.64
CA CYS A 92 0.42 0.80 10.59
C CYS A 92 1.36 0.78 11.79
N ARG A 93 0.84 0.44 12.98
CA ARG A 93 1.53 0.63 14.25
C ARG A 93 2.81 -0.20 14.39
N ASP A 94 2.80 -1.42 13.88
CA ASP A 94 3.93 -2.35 14.03
C ASP A 94 4.95 -2.24 12.90
N LEU A 95 4.67 -1.43 11.89
CA LEU A 95 5.59 -1.22 10.78
C LEU A 95 6.75 -0.32 11.21
N THR A 96 7.98 -0.78 10.96
CA THR A 96 9.19 -0.09 11.45
C THR A 96 10.02 0.56 10.35
N VAL A 97 9.96 0.04 9.13
CA VAL A 97 10.78 0.52 8.01
C VAL A 97 9.91 0.64 6.75
N ILE A 98 10.02 1.76 6.09
CA ILE A 98 9.50 1.96 4.73
C ILE A 98 10.69 2.11 3.79
N PRO A 99 10.84 1.24 2.76
CA PRO A 99 11.88 1.40 1.76
C PRO A 99 11.64 2.65 0.92
N ARG A 100 12.60 3.00 0.07
CA ARG A 100 12.41 4.14 -0.82
C ARG A 100 11.21 3.91 -1.73
N LEU A 101 10.32 4.90 -1.76
CA LEU A 101 9.13 4.91 -2.61
C LEU A 101 9.37 5.84 -3.81
N ASN A 102 9.18 5.32 -5.02
CA ASN A 102 9.21 6.16 -6.22
C ASN A 102 7.84 6.83 -6.39
N THR A 103 7.70 8.01 -5.82
CA THR A 103 6.46 8.78 -5.80
C THR A 103 6.54 10.04 -6.66
N GLY A 104 7.40 10.06 -7.66
CA GLY A 104 7.69 11.26 -8.47
C GLY A 104 6.49 11.88 -9.16
N ASN A 105 5.45 11.10 -9.45
CA ASN A 105 4.20 11.60 -10.04
C ASN A 105 3.06 11.73 -9.01
N CYS A 106 3.31 11.39 -7.76
CA CYS A 106 2.27 11.43 -6.73
C CYS A 106 2.01 12.87 -6.30
N THR A 107 0.76 13.28 -6.35
CA THR A 107 0.33 14.63 -5.95
C THR A 107 -0.39 14.67 -4.61
N LYS A 108 -0.77 13.50 -4.07
CA LYS A 108 -1.49 13.38 -2.81
C LYS A 108 -0.79 12.38 -1.90
N LEU A 109 -0.15 12.89 -0.84
CA LEU A 109 0.53 12.12 0.20
C LEU A 109 0.02 12.48 1.60
N VAL A 110 -1.18 13.04 1.72
CA VAL A 110 -1.73 13.49 3.00
C VAL A 110 -1.84 12.31 3.96
N SER A 111 -1.32 12.49 5.18
CA SER A 111 -1.39 11.51 6.26
C SER A 111 -0.86 10.12 5.92
N ILE A 112 0.06 10.01 4.98
CA ILE A 112 0.57 8.73 4.49
C ILE A 112 1.09 7.83 5.62
N PHE A 113 1.70 8.40 6.67
CA PHE A 113 2.23 7.66 7.83
C PHE A 113 1.58 8.06 9.15
N SER A 114 0.45 8.75 9.13
CA SER A 114 -0.21 9.21 10.34
C SER A 114 -0.55 8.04 11.26
N GLY A 115 -0.18 8.14 12.54
CA GLY A 115 -0.44 7.08 13.52
C GLY A 115 0.47 5.85 13.43
N SER A 116 1.43 5.82 12.51
CA SER A 116 2.41 4.73 12.39
C SER A 116 3.62 5.04 13.27
N ASN A 117 3.40 4.95 14.59
CA ASN A 117 4.28 5.51 15.61
C ASN A 117 5.57 4.73 15.84
N ASN A 118 5.69 3.51 15.31
CA ASN A 118 6.89 2.68 15.45
C ASN A 118 7.82 2.75 14.23
N LEU A 119 7.52 3.60 13.26
CA LEU A 119 8.43 3.82 12.14
C LEU A 119 9.73 4.43 12.64
N VAL A 120 10.83 3.70 12.39
CA VAL A 120 12.19 4.16 12.76
C VAL A 120 12.98 4.64 11.56
N ARG A 121 12.57 4.25 10.33
CA ARG A 121 13.23 4.67 9.10
C ARG A 121 12.28 4.68 7.92
N VAL A 122 12.29 5.80 7.21
CA VAL A 122 11.73 5.93 5.85
C VAL A 122 12.90 6.26 4.93
N GLU A 123 13.21 5.35 3.99
CA GLU A 123 14.44 5.45 3.18
C GLU A 123 14.37 6.55 2.12
N GLY A 124 13.17 6.98 1.77
CA GLY A 124 12.99 8.15 0.91
C GLY A 124 11.65 8.17 0.21
N ILE A 125 11.18 9.38 -0.02
CA ILE A 125 9.98 9.66 -0.81
C ILE A 125 10.35 10.74 -1.82
N ASP A 126 9.97 10.52 -3.08
CA ASP A 126 10.17 11.53 -4.12
C ASP A 126 9.11 12.60 -4.00
N MET A 127 9.52 13.84 -3.74
CA MET A 127 8.60 14.93 -3.41
C MET A 127 8.40 15.94 -4.54
N LYS A 128 8.97 15.69 -5.71
CA LYS A 128 8.97 16.68 -6.81
C LYS A 128 7.59 17.13 -7.25
N SER A 129 6.62 16.25 -7.18
CA SER A 129 5.26 16.50 -7.68
C SER A 129 4.24 16.73 -6.59
N VAL A 130 4.63 16.69 -5.32
CA VAL A 130 3.70 16.80 -4.20
C VAL A 130 3.33 18.26 -3.98
N SER A 131 2.03 18.56 -4.02
CA SER A 131 1.54 19.86 -3.58
C SER A 131 1.71 19.99 -2.06
N LYS A 132 2.08 21.18 -1.61
CA LYS A 132 2.34 21.47 -0.19
C LYS A 132 1.01 21.54 0.60
N ASN A 133 0.46 20.41 0.94
CA ASN A 133 -0.70 20.39 1.84
C ASN A 133 -0.41 19.48 3.03
#